data_ba04aab6424784ca836de3d0a89aeb0b
#
_entry.id   ba04aab6424784ca836de3d0a89aeb0b
#
_cell.length_a   1.000
_cell.length_b   1.000
_cell.length_c   1.000
_cell.angle_alpha   90.00
_cell.angle_beta   90.00
_cell.angle_gamma   90.00
#
_symmetry.space_group_name_H-M   'P 1'
#
loop_
_entity.id
_entity.type
_entity.pdbx_description
1 polymer ?
#
loop_
_entity_poly.entity_id
_entity_poly.type
_entity_poly.pdbx_seq_one_letter_code
_entity_poly.pdbx_strand_id
1 'polypeptide(L)'
;MFRIKRLYTFVLQSFLPVFFMTFMISNFILVMQMLWKYIDQIVGKGIDFGTFAQFYWYSALSLVPMSLPLAVLLASLMTFGNFGERLELLAMKAAGISLFHIMKPLFILMIGICVGAFYFQDKAMPVVQVKLATLLTSFKEKSPELSIPEGVFYSEIPGITLYVKKQDPIKKQMKDIMIYDFSKGYSNAAVTLAKYGELRFTDDKKQLVFTLHEGEGFSNFNNQQNVSAGIPYRRESFRRKEIVMEFDGNFNLVDESNFKSMHFSKNTKELSQIIDSVGGILDSLDTKTEIYFTQTKYMGRYKNEGHILATLKTIAHSSPAKPFYPNMDSLLSSLPKEVLLSMIKSTNNKANNIKNELEYRQIAVANETYQFRRSSIEFHRKFTLSFACLIFFFIGAPLGAIIRKGGIGMPAVVSVFLFIFYYMIDITGYKFARDGVWNPVLGGWISSIALLPLGIFLTYKAVNDSAIFNGEAYIMFFKKYLYPKYLIRFIKLKFHKFKFRNHGLI
;
A
#
# COMPACT_ATOMS: atom_id res chain seq x y z
N MET A 1 28.72 40.33 1.06
CA MET A 1 28.40 40.13 2.49
C MET A 1 26.90 40.40 2.69
N PHE A 2 26.06 39.39 2.78
CA PHE A 2 24.63 39.56 2.97
C PHE A 2 24.36 40.11 4.38
N ARG A 3 23.94 41.35 4.49
CA ARG A 3 23.49 41.97 5.76
C ARG A 3 22.15 41.32 6.14
N ILE A 4 22.19 40.24 6.95
CA ILE A 4 21.00 39.61 7.50
C ILE A 4 20.32 40.65 8.42
N LYS A 5 19.07 41.00 8.10
CA LYS A 5 18.31 41.96 8.93
C LYS A 5 18.09 41.34 10.32
N ARG A 6 18.21 42.09 11.40
CA ARG A 6 17.99 41.62 12.77
C ARG A 6 16.66 40.88 12.96
N LEU A 7 15.63 41.31 12.25
CA LEU A 7 14.32 40.65 12.22
C LEU A 7 14.41 39.21 11.72
N TYR A 8 15.20 38.94 10.67
CA TYR A 8 15.33 37.60 10.11
C TYR A 8 16.04 36.65 11.08
N THR A 9 17.08 37.14 11.75
CA THR A 9 17.77 36.35 12.77
C THR A 9 16.85 36.06 13.95
N PHE A 10 16.06 37.01 14.41
CA PHE A 10 15.08 36.84 15.48
C PHE A 10 14.05 35.76 15.14
N VAL A 11 13.44 35.81 13.95
CA VAL A 11 12.44 34.83 13.51
C VAL A 11 13.03 33.42 13.38
N LEU A 12 14.25 33.32 12.82
CA LEU A 12 14.97 32.03 12.69
C LEU A 12 15.36 31.47 14.06
N GLN A 13 15.89 32.27 14.97
CA GLN A 13 16.26 31.87 16.33
C GLN A 13 15.05 31.42 17.16
N SER A 14 13.87 31.99 16.92
CA SER A 14 12.63 31.59 17.58
C SER A 14 12.07 30.29 16.98
N PHE A 15 12.24 30.06 15.69
CA PHE A 15 11.69 28.91 14.99
C PHE A 15 12.54 27.63 15.14
N LEU A 16 13.87 27.72 14.95
CA LEU A 16 14.75 26.56 14.88
C LEU A 16 14.70 25.65 16.12
N PRO A 17 14.77 26.14 17.35
CA PRO A 17 14.69 25.30 18.54
C PRO A 17 13.35 24.57 18.63
N VAL A 18 12.24 25.25 18.32
CA VAL A 18 10.91 24.69 18.31
C VAL A 18 10.79 23.60 17.23
N PHE A 19 11.35 23.85 16.05
CA PHE A 19 11.35 22.87 14.95
C PHE A 19 12.12 21.59 15.32
N PHE A 20 13.33 21.71 15.86
CA PHE A 20 14.09 20.52 16.26
C PHE A 20 13.39 19.74 17.37
N MET A 21 12.83 20.42 18.37
CA MET A 21 12.09 19.79 19.45
C MET A 21 10.84 19.07 18.91
N THR A 22 10.04 19.74 18.09
CA THR A 22 8.81 19.14 17.51
C THR A 22 9.14 18.01 16.54
N PHE A 23 10.24 18.10 15.79
CA PHE A 23 10.71 17.03 14.92
C PHE A 23 11.09 15.79 15.73
N MET A 24 11.87 15.93 16.79
CA MET A 24 12.26 14.81 17.66
C MET A 24 11.03 14.16 18.30
N ILE A 25 10.12 14.97 18.84
CA ILE A 25 8.88 14.45 19.46
C ILE A 25 8.00 13.74 18.43
N SER A 26 7.77 14.34 17.26
CA SER A 26 6.95 13.75 16.20
C SER A 26 7.55 12.44 15.69
N ASN A 27 8.86 12.43 15.44
CA ASN A 27 9.54 11.21 15.00
C ASN A 27 9.49 10.11 16.07
N PHE A 28 9.72 10.46 17.33
CA PHE A 28 9.62 9.51 18.45
C PHE A 28 8.23 8.89 18.57
N ILE A 29 7.17 9.70 18.48
CA ILE A 29 5.78 9.20 18.54
C ILE A 29 5.51 8.22 17.38
N LEU A 30 5.93 8.55 16.16
CA LEU A 30 5.73 7.68 15.01
C LEU A 30 6.55 6.38 15.13
N VAL A 31 7.77 6.45 15.64
CA VAL A 31 8.60 5.25 15.91
C VAL A 31 7.95 4.38 16.97
N MET A 32 7.42 4.95 18.05
CA MET A 32 6.71 4.20 19.07
C MET A 32 5.47 3.50 18.51
N GLN A 33 4.72 4.18 17.64
CA GLN A 33 3.59 3.56 16.94
C GLN A 33 4.05 2.38 16.05
N MET A 34 5.17 2.53 15.37
CA MET A 34 5.75 1.45 14.55
C MET A 34 6.22 0.28 15.43
N LEU A 35 6.94 0.54 16.52
CA LEU A 35 7.37 -0.49 17.46
C LEU A 35 6.18 -1.27 18.01
N TRP A 36 5.12 -0.58 18.43
CA TRP A 36 3.89 -1.20 18.92
C TRP A 36 3.26 -2.15 17.91
N LYS A 37 3.27 -1.75 16.63
CA LYS A 37 2.74 -2.58 15.53
C LYS A 37 3.51 -3.90 15.35
N TYR A 38 4.82 -3.91 15.63
CA TYR A 38 5.69 -5.08 15.43
C TYR A 38 6.13 -5.77 16.72
N ILE A 39 5.56 -5.36 17.87
CA ILE A 39 5.99 -5.87 19.18
C ILE A 39 5.86 -7.39 19.30
N ASP A 40 4.78 -7.97 18.77
CA ASP A 40 4.52 -9.42 18.79
C ASP A 40 5.54 -10.20 17.94
N GLN A 41 6.16 -9.53 16.96
CA GLN A 41 7.19 -10.14 16.12
C GLN A 41 8.60 -10.03 16.74
N ILE A 42 8.77 -9.22 17.77
CA ILE A 42 10.06 -8.92 18.39
C ILE A 42 10.18 -9.58 19.77
N VAL A 43 9.14 -9.44 20.60
CA VAL A 43 9.15 -9.92 21.99
C VAL A 43 9.10 -11.45 22.05
N GLY A 44 9.88 -12.05 22.93
CA GLY A 44 9.92 -13.50 23.14
C GLY A 44 10.78 -14.28 22.13
N LYS A 45 11.32 -13.63 21.10
CA LYS A 45 12.12 -14.30 20.06
C LYS A 45 13.62 -14.34 20.35
N GLY A 46 14.11 -13.90 21.52
CA GLY A 46 15.53 -13.88 21.85
C GLY A 46 16.37 -13.08 20.84
N ILE A 47 15.85 -11.92 20.39
CA ILE A 47 16.56 -11.01 19.50
C ILE A 47 17.63 -10.29 20.31
N ASP A 48 18.86 -10.23 19.78
CA ASP A 48 19.96 -9.50 20.40
C ASP A 48 19.66 -7.98 20.46
N PHE A 49 20.12 -7.35 21.55
CA PHE A 49 19.95 -5.92 21.75
C PHE A 49 20.53 -5.07 20.61
N GLY A 50 21.64 -5.49 20.03
CA GLY A 50 22.25 -4.81 18.88
C GLY A 50 21.34 -4.79 17.66
N THR A 51 20.71 -5.90 17.35
CA THR A 51 19.73 -6.04 16.25
C THR A 51 18.47 -5.21 16.53
N PHE A 52 17.99 -5.19 17.79
CA PHE A 52 16.87 -4.33 18.17
C PHE A 52 17.22 -2.84 18.03
N ALA A 53 18.41 -2.42 18.44
CA ALA A 53 18.87 -1.04 18.27
C ALA A 53 18.98 -0.64 16.79
N GLN A 54 19.47 -1.55 15.93
CA GLN A 54 19.47 -1.35 14.48
C GLN A 54 18.06 -1.19 13.92
N PHE A 55 17.11 -2.03 14.33
CA PHE A 55 15.72 -1.92 13.93
C PHE A 55 15.10 -0.57 14.34
N TYR A 56 15.34 -0.16 15.61
CA TYR A 56 14.89 1.15 16.09
C TYR A 56 15.46 2.30 15.24
N TRP A 57 16.76 2.24 14.96
CA TRP A 57 17.45 3.26 14.16
C TRP A 57 16.93 3.37 12.73
N TYR A 58 16.83 2.22 12.03
CA TYR A 58 16.28 2.23 10.67
C TYR A 58 14.79 2.58 10.63
N SER A 59 14.03 2.23 11.66
CA SER A 59 12.64 2.67 11.82
C SER A 59 12.55 4.19 11.96
N ALA A 60 13.38 4.77 12.81
CA ALA A 60 13.43 6.22 13.00
C ALA A 60 13.80 6.95 11.71
N LEU A 61 14.80 6.46 10.97
CA LEU A 61 15.18 7.02 9.67
C LEU A 61 14.07 6.86 8.62
N SER A 62 13.37 5.73 8.59
CA SER A 62 12.30 5.46 7.61
C SER A 62 11.10 6.38 7.79
N LEU A 63 10.88 6.90 9.00
CA LEU A 63 9.77 7.77 9.34
C LEU A 63 10.10 9.28 9.22
N VAL A 64 11.38 9.63 8.96
CA VAL A 64 11.81 11.03 8.76
C VAL A 64 10.97 11.76 7.72
N PRO A 65 10.70 11.22 6.51
CA PRO A 65 9.93 11.93 5.49
C PRO A 65 8.50 12.25 5.91
N MET A 66 7.94 11.47 6.85
CA MET A 66 6.59 11.63 7.37
C MET A 66 6.56 12.57 8.59
N SER A 67 7.58 12.50 9.43
CA SER A 67 7.70 13.36 10.62
C SER A 67 8.07 14.81 10.29
N LEU A 68 8.83 15.03 9.20
CA LEU A 68 9.25 16.38 8.80
C LEU A 68 8.08 17.34 8.51
N PRO A 69 7.09 17.01 7.66
CA PRO A 69 5.95 17.88 7.41
C PRO A 69 5.14 18.16 8.68
N LEU A 70 4.94 17.15 9.52
CA LEU A 70 4.25 17.31 10.81
C LEU A 70 5.01 18.26 11.74
N ALA A 71 6.33 18.11 11.83
CA ALA A 71 7.19 18.98 12.64
C ALA A 71 7.17 20.43 12.15
N VAL A 72 7.22 20.63 10.83
CA VAL A 72 7.12 21.97 10.22
C VAL A 72 5.78 22.62 10.55
N LEU A 73 4.68 21.87 10.42
CA LEU A 73 3.35 22.38 10.75
C LEU A 73 3.26 22.79 12.22
N LEU A 74 3.67 21.90 13.12
CA LEU A 74 3.62 22.15 14.55
C LEU A 74 4.55 23.30 14.97
N ALA A 75 5.79 23.31 14.47
CA ALA A 75 6.74 24.38 14.75
C ALA A 75 6.25 25.74 14.24
N SER A 76 5.69 25.78 13.04
CA SER A 76 5.13 27.01 12.47
C SER A 76 3.95 27.53 13.28
N LEU A 77 3.01 26.65 13.64
CA LEU A 77 1.86 26.98 14.49
C LEU A 77 2.31 27.53 15.85
N MET A 78 3.26 26.84 16.50
CA MET A 78 3.76 27.25 17.82
C MET A 78 4.52 28.57 17.75
N THR A 79 5.42 28.73 16.78
CA THR A 79 6.25 29.97 16.69
C THR A 79 5.38 31.17 16.39
N PHE A 80 4.49 31.11 15.40
CA PHE A 80 3.60 32.23 15.09
C PHE A 80 2.50 32.43 16.15
N GLY A 81 2.06 31.35 16.81
CA GLY A 81 1.18 31.42 17.97
C GLY A 81 1.81 32.15 19.13
N ASN A 82 3.06 31.85 19.48
CA ASN A 82 3.83 32.52 20.50
C ASN A 82 4.05 34.03 20.17
N PHE A 83 4.37 34.34 18.90
CA PHE A 83 4.46 35.75 18.48
C PHE A 83 3.13 36.48 18.63
N GLY A 84 2.00 35.80 18.38
CA GLY A 84 0.67 36.36 18.60
C GLY A 84 0.32 36.55 20.07
N GLU A 85 0.63 35.59 20.92
CA GLU A 85 0.35 35.58 22.35
C GLU A 85 1.19 36.67 23.09
N ARG A 86 2.46 36.79 22.73
CA ARG A 86 3.37 37.82 23.29
C ARG A 86 3.20 39.20 22.67
N LEU A 87 2.21 39.42 21.81
CA LEU A 87 1.95 40.65 21.07
C LEU A 87 3.12 41.12 20.16
N GLU A 88 4.16 40.29 19.99
CA GLU A 88 5.30 40.58 19.13
C GLU A 88 4.87 40.72 17.66
N LEU A 89 3.96 39.88 17.22
CA LEU A 89 3.39 39.95 15.88
C LEU A 89 2.59 41.24 15.67
N LEU A 90 1.86 41.67 16.70
CA LEU A 90 1.11 42.93 16.67
C LEU A 90 2.05 44.14 16.60
N ALA A 91 3.11 44.13 17.40
CA ALA A 91 4.11 45.18 17.38
C ALA A 91 4.82 45.31 16.02
N MET A 92 5.18 44.15 15.40
CA MET A 92 5.77 44.14 14.05
C MET A 92 4.80 44.70 12.99
N LYS A 93 3.52 44.35 13.07
CA LYS A 93 2.48 44.86 12.16
C LYS A 93 2.23 46.36 12.38
N ALA A 94 2.19 46.82 13.63
CA ALA A 94 2.07 48.25 13.96
C ALA A 94 3.25 49.09 13.43
N ALA A 95 4.44 48.47 13.33
CA ALA A 95 5.61 49.08 12.68
C ALA A 95 5.54 49.01 11.13
N GLY A 96 4.43 48.62 10.54
CA GLY A 96 4.22 48.55 9.08
C GLY A 96 4.83 47.32 8.40
N ILE A 97 5.27 46.27 9.14
CA ILE A 97 5.85 45.08 8.59
C ILE A 97 4.72 44.08 8.28
N SER A 98 4.55 43.72 7.00
CA SER A 98 3.54 42.74 6.59
C SER A 98 3.87 41.33 7.09
N LEU A 99 2.86 40.51 7.36
CA LEU A 99 3.02 39.11 7.77
C LEU A 99 3.89 38.31 6.76
N PHE A 100 3.70 38.55 5.47
CA PHE A 100 4.50 37.91 4.43
C PHE A 100 6.01 38.24 4.55
N HIS A 101 6.33 39.46 4.95
CA HIS A 101 7.73 39.89 5.19
C HIS A 101 8.35 39.18 6.40
N ILE A 102 7.54 38.92 7.44
CA ILE A 102 7.95 38.16 8.63
C ILE A 102 8.16 36.67 8.28
N MET A 103 7.32 36.11 7.43
CA MET A 103 7.41 34.71 6.97
C MET A 103 8.59 34.47 6.01
N LYS A 104 9.08 35.49 5.30
CA LYS A 104 10.09 35.35 4.24
C LYS A 104 11.36 34.59 4.64
N PRO A 105 12.02 34.81 5.79
CA PRO A 105 13.22 34.09 6.19
C PRO A 105 12.92 32.59 6.42
N LEU A 106 11.75 32.27 6.98
CA LEU A 106 11.33 30.87 7.17
C LEU A 106 10.97 30.20 5.86
N PHE A 107 10.38 30.92 4.91
CA PHE A 107 10.10 30.39 3.58
C PHE A 107 11.39 29.94 2.87
N ILE A 108 12.47 30.75 2.95
CA ILE A 108 13.79 30.37 2.41
C ILE A 108 14.33 29.12 3.12
N LEU A 109 14.19 29.06 4.45
CA LEU A 109 14.56 27.89 5.23
C LEU A 109 13.76 26.65 4.81
N MET A 110 12.43 26.79 4.57
CA MET A 110 11.57 25.68 4.12
C MET A 110 11.97 25.15 2.76
N ILE A 111 12.40 26.01 1.84
CA ILE A 111 12.97 25.55 0.55
C ILE A 111 14.22 24.70 0.82
N GLY A 112 15.11 25.14 1.71
CA GLY A 112 16.29 24.35 2.10
C GLY A 112 15.92 22.99 2.70
N ILE A 113 14.93 22.96 3.61
CA ILE A 113 14.41 21.72 4.20
C ILE A 113 13.77 20.81 3.13
N CYS A 114 13.00 21.37 2.18
CA CYS A 114 12.38 20.64 1.09
C CYS A 114 13.44 19.97 0.19
N VAL A 115 14.49 20.69 -0.20
CA VAL A 115 15.60 20.13 -0.98
C VAL A 115 16.36 19.06 -0.19
N GLY A 116 16.63 19.30 1.10
CA GLY A 116 17.27 18.31 1.98
C GLY A 116 16.42 17.05 2.16
N ALA A 117 15.09 17.20 2.33
CA ALA A 117 14.16 16.11 2.42
C ALA A 117 14.10 15.29 1.12
N PHE A 118 14.11 15.96 -0.04
CA PHE A 118 14.17 15.27 -1.33
C PHE A 118 15.48 14.47 -1.49
N TYR A 119 16.62 15.07 -1.17
CA TYR A 119 17.90 14.38 -1.24
C TYR A 119 17.94 13.16 -0.29
N PHE A 120 17.43 13.31 0.93
CA PHE A 120 17.30 12.21 1.87
C PHE A 120 16.40 11.09 1.32
N GLN A 121 15.25 11.47 0.75
CA GLN A 121 14.28 10.54 0.14
C GLN A 121 14.88 9.80 -1.06
N ASP A 122 15.74 10.46 -1.85
CA ASP A 122 16.34 9.86 -3.05
C ASP A 122 17.54 8.96 -2.72
N LYS A 123 18.40 9.34 -1.77
CA LYS A 123 19.66 8.64 -1.50
C LYS A 123 19.64 7.77 -0.26
N ALA A 124 19.11 8.28 0.86
CA ALA A 124 19.14 7.55 2.12
C ALA A 124 18.00 6.53 2.23
N MET A 125 16.78 6.91 1.82
CA MET A 125 15.60 6.07 1.96
C MET A 125 15.70 4.70 1.28
N PRO A 126 16.21 4.54 0.06
CA PRO A 126 16.38 3.24 -0.56
C PRO A 126 17.18 2.27 0.31
N VAL A 127 18.28 2.73 0.88
CA VAL A 127 19.14 1.91 1.76
C VAL A 127 18.43 1.58 3.07
N VAL A 128 17.81 2.58 3.69
CA VAL A 128 17.06 2.42 4.95
C VAL A 128 15.92 1.42 4.79
N GLN A 129 15.16 1.50 3.70
CA GLN A 129 14.03 0.61 3.43
C GLN A 129 14.48 -0.84 3.20
N VAL A 130 15.60 -1.08 2.50
CA VAL A 130 16.17 -2.42 2.34
C VAL A 130 16.55 -3.00 3.70
N LYS A 131 17.31 -2.25 4.51
CA LYS A 131 17.73 -2.68 5.86
C LYS A 131 16.53 -3.00 6.76
N LEU A 132 15.52 -2.14 6.73
CA LEU A 132 14.30 -2.31 7.50
C LEU A 132 13.50 -3.54 7.04
N ALA A 133 13.36 -3.73 5.72
CA ALA A 133 12.67 -4.90 5.16
C ALA A 133 13.39 -6.20 5.52
N THR A 134 14.73 -6.22 5.42
CA THR A 134 15.56 -7.35 5.84
C THR A 134 15.31 -7.72 7.30
N LEU A 135 15.37 -6.73 8.21
CA LEU A 135 15.14 -6.98 9.64
C LEU A 135 13.73 -7.48 9.92
N LEU A 136 12.70 -6.85 9.33
CA LEU A 136 11.31 -7.26 9.53
C LEU A 136 11.02 -8.67 9.00
N THR A 137 11.61 -9.05 7.88
CA THR A 137 11.46 -10.40 7.33
C THR A 137 12.20 -11.41 8.20
N SER A 138 13.44 -11.09 8.63
CA SER A 138 14.20 -11.94 9.56
C SER A 138 13.48 -12.16 10.90
N PHE A 139 12.78 -11.12 11.41
CA PHE A 139 11.96 -11.27 12.62
C PHE A 139 10.76 -12.18 12.42
N LYS A 140 10.15 -12.18 11.23
CA LYS A 140 9.04 -13.09 10.92
C LYS A 140 9.49 -14.54 10.81
N GLU A 141 10.64 -14.77 10.18
CA GLU A 141 11.17 -16.12 9.95
C GLU A 141 11.70 -16.79 11.22
N LYS A 142 12.08 -16.01 12.24
CA LYS A 142 12.78 -16.53 13.44
C LYS A 142 11.99 -17.46 14.34
N SER A 143 10.66 -17.55 14.25
CA SER A 143 9.91 -18.41 15.19
C SER A 143 8.59 -18.91 14.60
N PRO A 144 8.60 -20.02 13.88
CA PRO A 144 7.37 -20.68 13.46
C PRO A 144 6.54 -21.20 14.67
N GLU A 145 7.17 -21.50 15.80
CA GLU A 145 6.50 -21.97 17.01
C GLU A 145 5.44 -21.05 17.57
N LEU A 146 5.63 -19.72 17.42
CA LEU A 146 4.74 -18.71 18.00
C LEU A 146 3.68 -18.18 17.03
N SER A 147 3.75 -18.55 15.77
CA SER A 147 2.90 -17.97 14.71
C SER A 147 1.97 -18.94 14.01
N ILE A 148 1.83 -20.19 14.49
CA ILE A 148 0.92 -21.16 13.89
C ILE A 148 -0.52 -20.76 14.28
N PRO A 149 -1.32 -20.24 13.34
CA PRO A 149 -2.68 -19.82 13.66
C PRO A 149 -3.58 -21.04 13.86
N GLU A 150 -4.51 -20.96 14.80
CA GLU A 150 -5.52 -22.00 15.01
C GLU A 150 -6.52 -22.02 13.85
N GLY A 151 -6.84 -23.22 13.37
CA GLY A 151 -7.87 -23.44 12.37
C GLY A 151 -7.53 -23.00 10.94
N VAL A 152 -6.27 -22.67 10.67
CA VAL A 152 -5.79 -22.22 9.34
C VAL A 152 -4.59 -23.07 8.90
N PHE A 153 -4.48 -23.28 7.59
CA PHE A 153 -3.30 -23.93 7.01
C PHE A 153 -2.10 -22.98 7.00
N TYR A 154 -1.04 -23.40 7.65
CA TYR A 154 0.21 -22.67 7.76
C TYR A 154 1.27 -23.28 6.84
N SER A 155 1.74 -22.54 5.84
CA SER A 155 2.65 -23.03 4.77
C SER A 155 4.00 -22.27 4.74
N GLU A 156 4.40 -21.61 5.84
CA GLU A 156 5.66 -20.88 5.88
C GLU A 156 6.90 -21.77 6.08
N ILE A 157 6.69 -23.06 6.38
CA ILE A 157 7.79 -24.04 6.47
C ILE A 157 8.01 -24.62 5.07
N PRO A 158 9.23 -24.50 4.49
CA PRO A 158 9.51 -24.99 3.14
C PRO A 158 9.15 -26.48 2.96
N GLY A 159 8.28 -26.76 2.00
CA GLY A 159 7.84 -28.12 1.68
C GLY A 159 6.83 -28.74 2.64
N ILE A 160 6.35 -28.01 3.64
CA ILE A 160 5.40 -28.51 4.64
C ILE A 160 4.25 -27.55 4.84
N THR A 161 3.03 -28.07 4.85
CA THR A 161 1.84 -27.33 5.25
C THR A 161 1.25 -27.94 6.52
N LEU A 162 1.11 -27.15 7.57
CA LEU A 162 0.65 -27.55 8.87
C LEU A 162 -0.75 -26.98 9.13
N TYR A 163 -1.65 -27.80 9.67
CA TYR A 163 -2.93 -27.36 10.20
C TYR A 163 -3.05 -27.78 11.66
N VAL A 164 -3.43 -26.86 12.52
CA VAL A 164 -3.65 -27.08 13.96
C VAL A 164 -5.03 -26.57 14.31
N LYS A 165 -5.89 -27.45 14.82
CA LYS A 165 -7.26 -27.06 15.18
C LYS A 165 -7.33 -26.22 16.44
N LYS A 166 -6.55 -26.59 17.48
CA LYS A 166 -6.46 -25.84 18.74
C LYS A 166 -5.04 -25.89 19.29
N GLN A 167 -4.59 -24.81 19.90
CA GLN A 167 -3.31 -24.71 20.58
C GLN A 167 -3.53 -24.30 22.04
N ASP A 168 -2.87 -24.98 22.97
CA ASP A 168 -2.83 -24.57 24.38
C ASP A 168 -1.60 -23.68 24.60
N PRO A 169 -1.78 -22.35 24.79
CA PRO A 169 -0.65 -21.42 24.90
C PRO A 169 0.19 -21.63 26.16
N ILE A 170 -0.37 -22.26 27.22
CA ILE A 170 0.33 -22.50 28.49
C ILE A 170 1.19 -23.74 28.37
N LYS A 171 0.65 -24.81 27.80
CA LYS A 171 1.34 -26.13 27.70
C LYS A 171 2.12 -26.26 26.37
N LYS A 172 2.05 -25.31 25.47
CA LYS A 172 2.63 -25.37 24.09
C LYS A 172 2.24 -26.66 23.35
N GLN A 173 1.07 -27.21 23.65
CA GLN A 173 0.56 -28.43 23.09
C GLN A 173 -0.49 -28.13 22.02
N MET A 174 -0.33 -28.73 20.86
CA MET A 174 -1.25 -28.62 19.75
C MET A 174 -2.20 -29.82 19.71
N LYS A 175 -3.46 -29.61 19.30
CA LYS A 175 -4.49 -30.65 19.21
C LYS A 175 -5.04 -30.72 17.80
N ASP A 176 -5.38 -31.95 17.36
CA ASP A 176 -5.92 -32.26 16.05
C ASP A 176 -5.03 -31.65 14.93
N ILE A 177 -3.85 -32.21 14.81
CA ILE A 177 -2.80 -31.75 13.89
C ILE A 177 -2.89 -32.51 12.59
N MET A 178 -2.73 -31.79 11.46
CA MET A 178 -2.56 -32.35 10.13
C MET A 178 -1.32 -31.76 9.49
N ILE A 179 -0.41 -32.59 9.04
CA ILE A 179 0.83 -32.20 8.40
C ILE A 179 0.82 -32.74 6.97
N TYR A 180 0.92 -31.84 5.99
CA TYR A 180 1.19 -32.17 4.59
C TYR A 180 2.66 -31.97 4.30
N ASP A 181 3.36 -33.03 3.94
CA ASP A 181 4.78 -32.99 3.56
C ASP A 181 4.92 -33.14 2.05
N PHE A 182 5.39 -32.08 1.40
CA PHE A 182 5.69 -32.00 -0.03
C PHE A 182 7.20 -31.91 -0.30
N SER A 183 8.03 -32.16 0.71
CA SER A 183 9.50 -32.02 0.58
C SER A 183 10.08 -32.94 -0.50
N LYS A 184 9.39 -34.04 -0.82
CA LYS A 184 9.74 -34.99 -1.89
C LYS A 184 8.97 -34.77 -3.20
N GLY A 185 8.37 -33.59 -3.37
CA GLY A 185 7.53 -33.21 -4.51
C GLY A 185 6.07 -33.61 -4.35
N TYR A 186 5.18 -32.96 -5.09
CA TYR A 186 3.73 -33.15 -5.01
C TYR A 186 3.28 -34.58 -5.36
N SER A 187 4.04 -35.29 -6.17
CA SER A 187 3.75 -36.69 -6.54
C SER A 187 3.96 -37.66 -5.39
N ASN A 188 4.79 -37.33 -4.43
CA ASN A 188 5.17 -38.13 -3.27
C ASN A 188 4.70 -37.47 -1.95
N ALA A 189 3.59 -36.74 -2.00
CA ALA A 189 3.05 -36.08 -0.82
C ALA A 189 2.73 -37.08 0.30
N ALA A 190 3.09 -36.72 1.52
CA ALA A 190 2.73 -37.47 2.72
C ALA A 190 1.78 -36.63 3.59
N VAL A 191 0.78 -37.28 4.18
CA VAL A 191 -0.14 -36.65 5.13
C VAL A 191 0.00 -37.37 6.47
N THR A 192 0.24 -36.63 7.53
CA THR A 192 0.30 -37.16 8.89
C THR A 192 -0.77 -36.49 9.75
N LEU A 193 -1.64 -37.30 10.35
CA LEU A 193 -2.67 -36.86 11.28
C LEU A 193 -2.26 -37.26 12.70
N ALA A 194 -2.41 -36.36 13.68
CA ALA A 194 -2.13 -36.66 15.07
C ALA A 194 -3.12 -35.96 16.00
N LYS A 195 -3.50 -36.63 17.10
CA LYS A 195 -4.40 -36.05 18.11
C LYS A 195 -3.71 -34.95 18.92
N TYR A 196 -2.46 -35.17 19.27
CA TYR A 196 -1.65 -34.23 20.06
C TYR A 196 -0.25 -34.13 19.47
N GLY A 197 0.36 -32.98 19.63
CA GLY A 197 1.75 -32.79 19.25
C GLY A 197 2.39 -31.60 19.93
N GLU A 198 3.70 -31.67 20.00
CA GLU A 198 4.56 -30.60 20.50
C GLU A 198 5.64 -30.27 19.48
N LEU A 199 5.92 -29.00 19.34
CA LEU A 199 6.95 -28.50 18.46
C LEU A 199 8.10 -27.95 19.31
N ARG A 200 9.30 -28.44 19.09
CA ARG A 200 10.51 -28.00 19.82
C ARG A 200 11.67 -27.79 18.86
N PHE A 201 12.50 -26.82 19.17
CA PHE A 201 13.82 -26.71 18.55
C PHE A 201 14.82 -27.65 19.23
N THR A 202 15.73 -28.18 18.45
CA THR A 202 16.94 -28.85 18.99
C THR A 202 17.80 -27.83 19.74
N ASP A 203 18.64 -28.28 20.67
CA ASP A 203 19.49 -27.38 21.49
C ASP A 203 20.41 -26.49 20.65
N ASP A 204 20.83 -26.95 19.47
CA ASP A 204 21.62 -26.21 18.49
C ASP A 204 20.79 -25.27 17.60
N LYS A 205 19.45 -25.27 17.74
CA LYS A 205 18.47 -24.47 16.99
C LYS A 205 18.53 -24.65 15.46
N LYS A 206 19.15 -25.71 14.98
CA LYS A 206 19.25 -26.00 13.54
C LYS A 206 18.17 -26.93 13.01
N GLN A 207 17.44 -27.57 13.91
CA GLN A 207 16.38 -28.51 13.56
C GLN A 207 15.13 -28.24 14.38
N LEU A 208 13.99 -28.43 13.72
CA LEU A 208 12.67 -28.39 14.32
C LEU A 208 12.17 -29.81 14.49
N VAL A 209 11.86 -30.19 15.73
CA VAL A 209 11.36 -31.51 16.07
C VAL A 209 9.88 -31.44 16.39
N PHE A 210 9.08 -32.09 15.55
CA PHE A 210 7.68 -32.34 15.79
C PHE A 210 7.52 -33.67 16.50
N THR A 211 7.10 -33.66 17.74
CA THR A 211 6.72 -34.88 18.49
C THR A 211 5.21 -35.04 18.40
N LEU A 212 4.74 -36.02 17.67
CA LEU A 212 3.33 -36.32 17.43
C LEU A 212 2.91 -37.54 18.26
N HIS A 213 1.72 -37.50 18.82
CA HIS A 213 1.15 -38.59 19.62
C HIS A 213 -0.20 -39.02 19.06
N GLU A 214 -0.43 -40.34 19.06
CA GLU A 214 -1.66 -40.99 18.61
C GLU A 214 -2.12 -40.55 17.26
N GLY A 215 -1.52 -41.10 16.20
CA GLY A 215 -1.80 -40.66 14.85
C GLY A 215 -1.65 -41.72 13.78
N GLU A 216 -1.96 -41.28 12.56
CA GLU A 216 -1.83 -42.05 11.33
C GLU A 216 -1.07 -41.24 10.28
N GLY A 217 -0.24 -41.95 9.52
CA GLY A 217 0.50 -41.39 8.41
C GLY A 217 0.11 -42.04 7.08
N PHE A 218 -0.01 -41.26 6.06
CA PHE A 218 -0.30 -41.68 4.69
C PHE A 218 0.76 -41.13 3.77
N SER A 219 1.42 -41.96 2.97
CA SER A 219 2.46 -41.51 2.04
C SER A 219 2.35 -42.22 0.69
N ASN A 220 2.52 -41.43 -0.38
CA ASN A 220 2.56 -41.93 -1.75
C ASN A 220 3.99 -42.18 -2.19
N PHE A 221 4.23 -43.26 -2.92
CA PHE A 221 5.53 -43.62 -3.50
C PHE A 221 5.41 -43.74 -5.04
N ASN A 222 5.61 -42.61 -5.72
CA ASN A 222 5.40 -42.55 -7.18
C ASN A 222 6.69 -42.75 -8.01
N ASN A 223 7.82 -43.05 -7.35
CA ASN A 223 9.14 -43.13 -8.00
C ASN A 223 9.53 -44.55 -8.51
N GLN A 224 8.62 -45.52 -8.50
CA GLN A 224 8.95 -46.83 -9.07
C GLN A 224 8.48 -46.92 -10.51
N GLN A 225 9.41 -46.89 -11.44
CA GLN A 225 9.20 -46.91 -12.91
C GLN A 225 8.49 -48.15 -13.48
N ASN A 226 8.07 -49.13 -12.68
CA ASN A 226 7.55 -50.42 -13.17
C ASN A 226 6.33 -50.95 -12.39
N VAL A 227 5.45 -50.10 -11.87
CA VAL A 227 4.23 -50.61 -11.22
C VAL A 227 3.02 -50.38 -12.13
N SER A 228 2.63 -51.41 -12.84
CA SER A 228 1.34 -51.49 -13.56
C SER A 228 0.19 -51.39 -12.52
N ALA A 229 -0.74 -50.46 -12.74
CA ALA A 229 -2.05 -50.38 -12.11
C ALA A 229 -2.12 -50.25 -10.58
N GLY A 230 -1.66 -49.15 -10.05
CA GLY A 230 -1.95 -48.71 -8.67
C GLY A 230 -0.85 -47.80 -8.12
N ILE A 231 -1.21 -46.64 -7.62
CA ILE A 231 -0.22 -45.77 -6.92
C ILE A 231 0.09 -46.47 -5.59
N PRO A 232 1.34 -46.94 -5.34
CA PRO A 232 1.70 -47.55 -4.08
C PRO A 232 1.57 -46.54 -2.96
N TYR A 233 0.72 -46.82 -2.00
CA TYR A 233 0.57 -45.96 -0.84
C TYR A 233 0.87 -46.74 0.45
N ARG A 234 1.46 -46.06 1.42
CA ARG A 234 1.76 -46.61 2.75
C ARG A 234 0.86 -45.92 3.76
N ARG A 235 0.17 -46.73 4.59
CA ARG A 235 -0.50 -46.29 5.81
C ARG A 235 0.27 -46.79 7.01
N GLU A 236 0.55 -45.94 7.95
CA GLU A 236 1.19 -46.27 9.22
C GLU A 236 0.35 -45.70 10.37
N SER A 237 0.25 -46.44 11.48
CA SER A 237 -0.33 -45.98 12.74
C SER A 237 0.76 -45.92 13.76
N PHE A 238 0.82 -44.83 14.54
CA PHE A 238 1.86 -44.63 15.55
C PHE A 238 1.28 -44.13 16.87
N ARG A 239 1.89 -44.54 17.97
CA ARG A 239 1.63 -43.95 19.28
C ARG A 239 2.44 -42.69 19.50
N ARG A 240 3.71 -42.68 19.03
CA ARG A 240 4.61 -41.54 19.04
C ARG A 240 5.41 -41.54 17.75
N LYS A 241 5.49 -40.39 17.09
CA LYS A 241 6.29 -40.15 15.90
C LYS A 241 7.03 -38.85 16.04
N GLU A 242 8.31 -38.87 15.78
CA GLU A 242 9.14 -37.67 15.74
C GLU A 242 9.48 -37.37 14.26
N ILE A 243 9.13 -36.18 13.84
CA ILE A 243 9.48 -35.66 12.51
C ILE A 243 10.51 -34.58 12.75
N VAL A 244 11.72 -34.82 12.26
CA VAL A 244 12.81 -33.84 12.33
C VAL A 244 12.91 -33.14 11.00
N MET A 245 12.85 -31.81 11.02
CA MET A 245 12.95 -30.95 9.85
C MET A 245 14.18 -30.08 9.98
N GLU A 246 14.95 -29.94 8.92
CA GLU A 246 16.00 -28.94 8.86
C GLU A 246 15.36 -27.54 8.88
N PHE A 247 15.61 -26.82 9.93
CA PHE A 247 15.14 -25.47 10.11
C PHE A 247 16.19 -24.69 10.87
N ASP A 248 16.79 -23.70 10.21
CA ASP A 248 17.76 -22.84 10.88
C ASP A 248 17.04 -21.85 11.80
N GLY A 249 16.91 -22.23 13.08
CA GLY A 249 16.33 -21.40 14.14
C GLY A 249 17.26 -20.30 14.64
N ASN A 250 18.50 -20.22 14.13
CA ASN A 250 19.38 -19.11 14.43
C ASN A 250 18.89 -17.83 13.75
N PHE A 251 19.16 -16.69 14.38
CA PHE A 251 18.86 -15.42 13.78
C PHE A 251 19.88 -15.15 12.65
N ASN A 252 19.55 -15.60 11.46
CA ASN A 252 20.25 -15.20 10.26
C ASN A 252 19.49 -14.06 9.59
N LEU A 253 20.22 -12.99 9.27
CA LEU A 253 19.66 -11.92 8.46
C LEU A 253 19.36 -12.48 7.08
N VAL A 254 18.14 -12.30 6.61
CA VAL A 254 17.76 -12.58 5.23
C VAL A 254 18.67 -11.77 4.30
N ASP A 255 19.05 -12.34 3.16
CA ASP A 255 19.94 -11.65 2.22
C ASP A 255 19.27 -10.37 1.71
N GLU A 256 19.97 -9.25 1.86
CA GLU A 256 19.55 -7.94 1.37
C GLU A 256 19.34 -7.91 -0.15
N SER A 257 19.96 -8.80 -0.90
CA SER A 257 19.82 -8.91 -2.36
C SER A 257 18.36 -9.14 -2.77
N ASN A 258 17.58 -9.85 -1.95
CA ASN A 258 16.16 -10.13 -2.19
C ASN A 258 15.29 -8.86 -2.24
N PHE A 259 15.73 -7.81 -1.56
CA PHE A 259 14.99 -6.54 -1.47
C PHE A 259 15.52 -5.45 -2.41
N LYS A 260 16.73 -5.62 -2.97
CA LYS A 260 17.35 -4.66 -3.90
C LYS A 260 16.60 -4.52 -5.23
N SER A 261 15.83 -5.52 -5.63
CA SER A 261 15.00 -5.48 -6.82
C SER A 261 13.67 -4.74 -6.61
N MET A 262 13.26 -4.53 -5.36
CA MET A 262 11.97 -3.92 -5.02
C MET A 262 11.96 -2.41 -5.34
N HIS A 263 10.80 -1.88 -5.75
CA HIS A 263 10.61 -0.46 -6.12
C HIS A 263 10.98 0.52 -4.99
N PHE A 264 10.76 0.18 -3.70
CA PHE A 264 11.12 1.03 -2.56
C PHE A 264 12.64 1.16 -2.33
N SER A 265 13.43 0.23 -2.89
CA SER A 265 14.90 0.26 -2.82
C SER A 265 15.54 1.08 -3.92
N LYS A 266 14.76 1.72 -4.79
CA LYS A 266 15.24 2.42 -5.98
C LYS A 266 15.29 3.92 -5.78
N ASN A 267 16.31 4.56 -6.35
CA ASN A 267 16.39 6.01 -6.43
C ASN A 267 15.54 6.57 -7.59
N THR A 268 15.41 7.88 -7.69
CA THR A 268 14.60 8.54 -8.73
C THR A 268 15.06 8.18 -10.15
N LYS A 269 16.38 8.10 -10.38
CA LYS A 269 16.92 7.73 -11.69
C LYS A 269 16.61 6.28 -12.07
N GLU A 270 16.77 5.36 -11.13
CA GLU A 270 16.43 3.95 -11.34
C GLU A 270 14.94 3.75 -11.55
N LEU A 271 14.09 4.46 -10.79
CA LEU A 271 12.64 4.41 -10.97
C LEU A 271 12.21 4.92 -12.36
N SER A 272 12.81 6.02 -12.83
CA SER A 272 12.56 6.52 -14.19
C SER A 272 12.93 5.47 -15.25
N GLN A 273 14.11 4.85 -15.13
CA GLN A 273 14.51 3.79 -16.05
C GLN A 273 13.57 2.58 -16.04
N ILE A 274 13.06 2.19 -14.86
CA ILE A 274 12.08 1.10 -14.76
C ILE A 274 10.77 1.51 -15.42
N ILE A 275 10.28 2.72 -15.18
CA ILE A 275 9.05 3.25 -15.77
C ILE A 275 9.15 3.25 -17.29
N ASP A 276 10.27 3.73 -17.84
CA ASP A 276 10.53 3.78 -19.30
C ASP A 276 10.63 2.37 -19.89
N SER A 277 11.35 1.47 -19.23
CA SER A 277 11.51 0.08 -19.65
C SER A 277 10.19 -0.69 -19.63
N VAL A 278 9.45 -0.63 -18.53
CA VAL A 278 8.16 -1.32 -18.38
C VAL A 278 7.11 -0.70 -19.30
N GLY A 279 7.14 0.63 -19.49
CA GLY A 279 6.31 1.31 -20.49
C GLY A 279 6.53 0.75 -21.88
N GLY A 280 7.79 0.61 -22.32
CA GLY A 280 8.12 0.00 -23.61
C GLY A 280 7.70 -1.47 -23.75
N ILE A 281 7.76 -2.24 -22.64
CA ILE A 281 7.22 -3.61 -22.61
C ILE A 281 5.70 -3.60 -22.80
N LEU A 282 4.97 -2.74 -22.09
CA LEU A 282 3.52 -2.60 -22.22
C LEU A 282 3.10 -2.24 -23.65
N ASP A 283 3.75 -1.23 -24.26
CA ASP A 283 3.52 -0.84 -25.63
C ASP A 283 3.77 -2.00 -26.62
N SER A 284 4.83 -2.80 -26.36
CA SER A 284 5.14 -3.97 -27.17
C SER A 284 4.12 -5.09 -27.00
N LEU A 285 3.57 -5.29 -25.79
CA LEU A 285 2.53 -6.28 -25.51
C LEU A 285 1.20 -5.88 -26.16
N ASP A 286 0.85 -4.60 -26.12
CA ASP A 286 -0.35 -4.08 -26.80
C ASP A 286 -0.24 -4.26 -28.32
N THR A 287 0.90 -3.89 -28.90
CA THR A 287 1.17 -4.07 -30.35
C THR A 287 1.13 -5.56 -30.74
N LYS A 288 1.77 -6.45 -29.95
CA LYS A 288 1.73 -7.90 -30.20
C LYS A 288 0.32 -8.46 -30.07
N THR A 289 -0.48 -7.93 -29.17
CA THR A 289 -1.87 -8.33 -28.98
C THR A 289 -2.73 -7.89 -30.17
N GLU A 290 -2.56 -6.66 -30.63
CA GLU A 290 -3.21 -6.15 -31.83
C GLU A 290 -2.83 -6.97 -33.08
N ILE A 291 -1.54 -7.25 -33.28
CA ILE A 291 -1.05 -8.11 -34.37
C ILE A 291 -1.65 -9.50 -34.27
N TYR A 292 -1.71 -10.09 -33.07
CA TYR A 292 -2.32 -11.40 -32.87
C TYR A 292 -3.77 -11.43 -33.33
N PHE A 293 -4.59 -10.46 -32.94
CA PHE A 293 -5.99 -10.40 -33.34
C PHE A 293 -6.20 -10.06 -34.83
N THR A 294 -5.33 -9.23 -35.41
CA THR A 294 -5.45 -8.85 -36.83
C THR A 294 -4.90 -9.89 -37.78
N GLN A 295 -3.89 -10.67 -37.36
CA GLN A 295 -3.22 -11.66 -38.19
C GLN A 295 -3.72 -13.09 -37.96
N THR A 296 -4.41 -13.36 -36.85
CA THR A 296 -4.86 -14.71 -36.51
C THR A 296 -6.06 -15.08 -37.38
N LYS A 297 -5.99 -16.26 -38.00
CA LYS A 297 -7.00 -16.81 -38.91
C LYS A 297 -8.41 -16.99 -38.32
N TYR A 298 -8.59 -16.73 -37.03
CA TYR A 298 -9.86 -16.87 -36.33
C TYR A 298 -10.90 -15.79 -36.62
N MET A 299 -10.47 -14.61 -37.08
CA MET A 299 -11.35 -13.49 -37.44
C MET A 299 -11.75 -13.47 -38.92
N GLY A 300 -11.54 -14.54 -39.65
CA GLY A 300 -11.95 -14.68 -41.06
C GLY A 300 -11.12 -13.82 -42.03
N ARG A 301 -10.09 -13.14 -41.61
CA ARG A 301 -9.19 -12.38 -42.52
C ARG A 301 -7.99 -13.27 -42.89
N TYR A 302 -8.08 -13.86 -44.08
CA TYR A 302 -6.92 -14.53 -44.71
C TYR A 302 -5.98 -13.46 -45.27
N LYS A 303 -4.80 -13.31 -44.67
CA LYS A 303 -3.77 -12.40 -45.21
C LYS A 303 -2.98 -12.98 -46.41
N ASN A 304 -3.28 -14.24 -46.80
CA ASN A 304 -2.73 -14.85 -47.99
C ASN A 304 -3.71 -14.74 -49.18
N GLU A 305 -4.27 -13.53 -49.40
CA GLU A 305 -5.14 -13.26 -50.52
C GLU A 305 -4.43 -13.39 -51.87
N GLY A 306 -3.10 -13.28 -51.94
CA GLY A 306 -2.34 -13.38 -53.17
C GLY A 306 -2.47 -14.73 -53.89
N HIS A 307 -2.42 -15.83 -53.15
CA HIS A 307 -2.51 -17.20 -53.77
C HIS A 307 -3.96 -17.64 -54.01
N ILE A 308 -4.87 -17.31 -53.07
CA ILE A 308 -6.29 -17.67 -53.19
C ILE A 308 -6.98 -16.77 -54.21
N LEU A 309 -6.65 -15.47 -54.25
CA LEU A 309 -7.15 -14.56 -55.30
C LEU A 309 -6.63 -14.93 -56.69
N ALA A 310 -5.39 -15.43 -56.84
CA ALA A 310 -4.91 -15.95 -58.11
C ALA A 310 -5.70 -17.19 -58.55
N THR A 311 -5.96 -18.14 -57.62
CA THR A 311 -6.74 -19.37 -57.91
C THR A 311 -8.21 -19.04 -58.14
N LEU A 312 -8.82 -18.11 -57.38
CA LEU A 312 -10.21 -17.68 -57.59
C LEU A 312 -10.37 -16.82 -58.84
N LYS A 313 -9.38 -15.99 -59.25
CA LYS A 313 -9.40 -15.31 -60.55
C LYS A 313 -9.33 -16.28 -61.74
N THR A 314 -8.66 -17.36 -61.60
CA THR A 314 -8.59 -18.40 -62.61
C THR A 314 -9.93 -19.15 -62.76
N ILE A 315 -10.68 -19.32 -61.67
CA ILE A 315 -12.02 -19.91 -61.65
C ILE A 315 -13.11 -18.92 -62.01
N ALA A 316 -12.94 -17.61 -61.73
CA ALA A 316 -13.94 -16.57 -61.98
C ALA A 316 -14.06 -16.13 -63.45
N HIS A 317 -13.21 -16.64 -64.34
CA HIS A 317 -13.37 -16.35 -65.81
C HIS A 317 -14.42 -17.21 -66.51
N SER A 318 -15.18 -18.03 -65.76
CA SER A 318 -16.18 -18.93 -66.35
C SER A 318 -17.59 -18.78 -65.81
N SER A 319 -18.07 -17.64 -65.39
CA SER A 319 -19.47 -17.23 -65.27
C SER A 319 -19.72 -16.21 -64.16
N PRO A 320 -20.58 -15.21 -64.33
CA PRO A 320 -21.00 -14.29 -63.27
C PRO A 320 -22.03 -15.00 -62.37
N ALA A 321 -21.59 -15.92 -61.54
CA ALA A 321 -22.44 -16.49 -60.55
C ALA A 321 -22.60 -15.47 -59.40
N LYS A 322 -23.86 -15.15 -59.04
CA LYS A 322 -24.22 -14.39 -57.87
C LYS A 322 -23.48 -14.96 -56.64
N PRO A 323 -22.97 -14.14 -55.72
CA PRO A 323 -22.31 -14.68 -54.52
C PRO A 323 -23.30 -15.61 -53.79
N PHE A 324 -23.01 -16.91 -53.82
CA PHE A 324 -23.74 -17.92 -53.07
C PHE A 324 -23.28 -17.83 -51.61
N TYR A 325 -24.11 -17.27 -50.77
CA TYR A 325 -23.97 -17.42 -49.33
C TYR A 325 -24.69 -18.70 -48.93
N PRO A 326 -23.99 -19.82 -48.70
CA PRO A 326 -24.63 -21.02 -48.24
C PRO A 326 -25.22 -20.76 -46.87
N ASN A 327 -26.50 -21.09 -46.68
CA ASN A 327 -27.10 -21.06 -45.34
C ASN A 327 -26.32 -22.08 -44.49
N MET A 328 -25.64 -21.57 -43.42
CA MET A 328 -24.74 -22.37 -42.60
C MET A 328 -25.46 -23.60 -42.01
N ASP A 329 -26.75 -23.45 -41.66
CA ASP A 329 -27.57 -24.51 -41.12
C ASP A 329 -27.82 -25.63 -42.14
N SER A 330 -28.04 -25.30 -43.41
CA SER A 330 -28.22 -26.28 -44.49
C SER A 330 -26.91 -27.03 -44.81
N LEU A 331 -25.78 -26.35 -44.68
CA LEU A 331 -24.45 -26.93 -44.89
C LEU A 331 -24.09 -27.86 -43.74
N LEU A 332 -24.37 -27.49 -42.51
CA LEU A 332 -24.12 -28.32 -41.31
C LEU A 332 -25.02 -29.56 -41.31
N SER A 333 -26.29 -29.47 -41.75
CA SER A 333 -27.21 -30.59 -41.82
C SER A 333 -26.87 -31.60 -42.93
N SER A 334 -26.10 -31.21 -43.95
CA SER A 334 -25.65 -32.08 -45.04
C SER A 334 -24.38 -32.87 -44.73
N LEU A 335 -23.69 -32.58 -43.62
CA LEU A 335 -22.42 -33.24 -43.26
C LEU A 335 -22.66 -34.57 -42.50
N PRO A 336 -21.82 -35.60 -42.73
CA PRO A 336 -21.83 -36.81 -41.92
C PRO A 336 -21.62 -36.49 -40.45
N LYS A 337 -22.33 -37.17 -39.54
CA LYS A 337 -22.31 -36.93 -38.10
C LYS A 337 -20.88 -36.96 -37.50
N GLU A 338 -20.02 -37.86 -38.00
CA GLU A 338 -18.62 -37.96 -37.55
C GLU A 338 -17.80 -36.71 -37.92
N VAL A 339 -18.00 -36.19 -39.13
CA VAL A 339 -17.33 -34.96 -39.58
C VAL A 339 -17.81 -33.79 -38.74
N LEU A 340 -19.12 -33.69 -38.50
CA LEU A 340 -19.69 -32.63 -37.66
C LEU A 340 -19.11 -32.67 -36.23
N LEU A 341 -19.04 -33.84 -35.62
CA LEU A 341 -18.44 -34.01 -34.28
C LEU A 341 -16.94 -33.63 -34.26
N SER A 342 -16.19 -34.04 -35.30
CA SER A 342 -14.77 -33.66 -35.40
C SER A 342 -14.57 -32.17 -35.57
N MET A 343 -15.43 -31.50 -36.33
CA MET A 343 -15.41 -30.02 -36.51
C MET A 343 -15.76 -29.31 -35.20
N ILE A 344 -16.80 -29.75 -34.48
CA ILE A 344 -17.17 -29.19 -33.18
C ILE A 344 -16.02 -29.35 -32.18
N LYS A 345 -15.42 -30.56 -32.11
CA LYS A 345 -14.29 -30.82 -31.22
C LYS A 345 -13.09 -29.96 -31.57
N SER A 346 -12.75 -29.79 -32.85
CA SER A 346 -11.68 -28.92 -33.34
C SER A 346 -11.95 -27.47 -33.01
N THR A 347 -13.19 -27.00 -33.23
CA THR A 347 -13.60 -25.62 -32.92
C THR A 347 -13.53 -25.35 -31.41
N ASN A 348 -14.00 -26.28 -30.59
CA ASN A 348 -13.93 -26.18 -29.14
C ASN A 348 -12.47 -26.10 -28.65
N ASN A 349 -11.60 -26.97 -29.20
CA ASN A 349 -10.18 -26.93 -28.87
C ASN A 349 -9.53 -25.59 -29.28
N LYS A 350 -9.86 -25.06 -30.45
CA LYS A 350 -9.41 -23.75 -30.91
C LYS A 350 -9.89 -22.61 -29.98
N ALA A 351 -11.17 -22.65 -29.60
CA ALA A 351 -11.74 -21.66 -28.67
C ALA A 351 -11.06 -21.70 -27.31
N ASN A 352 -10.81 -22.90 -26.78
CA ASN A 352 -10.09 -23.07 -25.52
C ASN A 352 -8.64 -22.57 -25.61
N ASN A 353 -7.95 -22.83 -26.73
CA ASN A 353 -6.60 -22.33 -26.93
C ASN A 353 -6.54 -20.79 -26.99
N ILE A 354 -7.51 -20.16 -27.66
CA ILE A 354 -7.63 -18.69 -27.69
C ILE A 354 -7.90 -18.15 -26.29
N LYS A 355 -8.82 -18.78 -25.56
CA LYS A 355 -9.15 -18.38 -24.18
C LYS A 355 -7.91 -18.44 -23.29
N ASN A 356 -7.17 -19.55 -23.31
CA ASN A 356 -5.96 -19.72 -22.52
C ASN A 356 -4.88 -18.69 -22.88
N GLU A 357 -4.70 -18.42 -24.18
CA GLU A 357 -3.76 -17.40 -24.66
C GLU A 357 -4.15 -15.99 -24.19
N LEU A 358 -5.46 -15.66 -24.21
CA LEU A 358 -5.97 -14.40 -23.71
C LEU A 358 -5.77 -14.26 -22.20
N GLU A 359 -6.05 -15.30 -21.44
CA GLU A 359 -5.84 -15.32 -19.99
C GLU A 359 -4.35 -15.12 -19.67
N TYR A 360 -3.46 -15.83 -20.38
CA TYR A 360 -2.02 -15.64 -20.21
C TYR A 360 -1.56 -14.19 -20.50
N ARG A 361 -2.02 -13.61 -21.62
CA ARG A 361 -1.72 -12.22 -21.98
C ARG A 361 -2.27 -11.23 -20.95
N GLN A 362 -3.50 -11.46 -20.49
CA GLN A 362 -4.12 -10.63 -19.45
C GLN A 362 -3.28 -10.62 -18.17
N ILE A 363 -2.79 -11.79 -17.73
CA ILE A 363 -1.94 -11.90 -16.54
C ILE A 363 -0.60 -11.20 -16.78
N ALA A 364 0.01 -11.36 -17.94
CA ALA A 364 1.27 -10.69 -18.28
C ALA A 364 1.13 -9.16 -18.27
N VAL A 365 0.10 -8.63 -18.95
CA VAL A 365 -0.18 -7.19 -18.98
C VAL A 365 -0.52 -6.67 -17.58
N ALA A 366 -1.29 -7.42 -16.77
CA ALA A 366 -1.66 -7.01 -15.42
C ALA A 366 -0.44 -6.89 -14.51
N ASN A 367 0.51 -7.84 -14.57
CA ASN A 367 1.73 -7.80 -13.78
C ASN A 367 2.61 -6.60 -14.15
N GLU A 368 2.86 -6.37 -15.45
CA GLU A 368 3.67 -5.25 -15.92
C GLU A 368 2.99 -3.91 -15.58
N THR A 369 1.68 -3.81 -15.77
CA THR A 369 0.90 -2.61 -15.40
C THR A 369 0.98 -2.34 -13.90
N TYR A 370 0.93 -3.38 -13.06
CA TYR A 370 1.07 -3.22 -11.62
C TYR A 370 2.46 -2.70 -11.24
N GLN A 371 3.53 -3.23 -11.84
CA GLN A 371 4.92 -2.76 -11.65
C GLN A 371 5.09 -1.31 -12.11
N PHE A 372 4.56 -0.96 -13.29
CA PHE A 372 4.56 0.40 -13.82
C PHE A 372 3.89 1.39 -12.85
N ARG A 373 2.66 1.09 -12.41
CA ARG A 373 1.91 1.94 -11.48
C ARG A 373 2.67 2.15 -10.18
N ARG A 374 3.18 1.06 -9.61
CA ARG A 374 3.88 1.10 -8.33
C ARG A 374 5.16 1.92 -8.40
N SER A 375 5.96 1.72 -9.44
CA SER A 375 7.19 2.49 -9.67
C SER A 375 6.90 3.97 -9.93
N SER A 376 5.87 4.27 -10.72
CA SER A 376 5.44 5.64 -11.01
C SER A 376 4.93 6.37 -9.75
N ILE A 377 4.15 5.71 -8.89
CA ILE A 377 3.68 6.31 -7.64
C ILE A 377 4.87 6.61 -6.73
N GLU A 378 5.81 5.67 -6.55
CA GLU A 378 6.98 5.88 -5.70
C GLU A 378 7.88 7.01 -6.23
N PHE A 379 8.02 7.13 -7.56
CA PHE A 379 8.71 8.25 -8.18
C PHE A 379 8.09 9.59 -7.77
N HIS A 380 6.78 9.75 -7.94
CA HIS A 380 6.09 11.00 -7.59
C HIS A 380 6.07 11.26 -6.09
N ARG A 381 5.95 10.24 -5.23
CA ARG A 381 5.96 10.40 -3.77
C ARG A 381 7.25 10.99 -3.23
N LYS A 382 8.39 10.75 -3.86
CA LYS A 382 9.65 11.39 -3.45
C LYS A 382 9.59 12.92 -3.53
N PHE A 383 8.88 13.45 -4.52
CA PHE A 383 8.68 14.89 -4.67
C PHE A 383 7.58 15.40 -3.73
N THR A 384 6.44 14.72 -3.67
CA THR A 384 5.27 15.20 -2.93
C THR A 384 5.49 15.24 -1.43
N LEU A 385 6.18 14.25 -0.84
CA LEU A 385 6.52 14.23 0.58
C LEU A 385 7.48 15.37 0.96
N SER A 386 8.43 15.68 0.07
CA SER A 386 9.32 16.82 0.28
C SER A 386 8.58 18.17 0.16
N PHE A 387 7.69 18.28 -0.83
CA PHE A 387 6.88 19.46 -1.08
C PHE A 387 5.83 19.69 0.03
N ALA A 388 5.38 18.64 0.70
CA ALA A 388 4.45 18.73 1.82
C ALA A 388 4.98 19.62 2.95
N CYS A 389 6.29 19.65 3.21
CA CYS A 389 6.89 20.56 4.19
C CYS A 389 6.56 22.03 3.88
N LEU A 390 6.64 22.41 2.61
CA LEU A 390 6.33 23.76 2.18
C LEU A 390 4.84 24.08 2.30
N ILE A 391 3.96 23.14 1.92
CA ILE A 391 2.51 23.31 2.06
C ILE A 391 2.13 23.47 3.54
N PHE A 392 2.66 22.61 4.41
CA PHE A 392 2.38 22.69 5.85
C PHE A 392 2.90 23.95 6.50
N PHE A 393 3.99 24.53 6.01
CA PHE A 393 4.42 25.85 6.45
C PHE A 393 3.40 26.93 6.06
N PHE A 394 2.88 26.91 4.83
CA PHE A 394 1.84 27.86 4.39
C PHE A 394 0.50 27.68 5.09
N ILE A 395 0.26 26.55 5.70
CA ILE A 395 -0.90 26.34 6.58
C ILE A 395 -0.59 26.77 8.02
N GLY A 396 0.54 26.30 8.56
CA GLY A 396 0.89 26.45 9.97
C GLY A 396 1.19 27.89 10.38
N ALA A 397 1.99 28.62 9.60
CA ALA A 397 2.39 29.98 9.95
C ALA A 397 1.19 30.97 9.96
N PRO A 398 0.31 31.00 8.93
CA PRO A 398 -0.87 31.84 8.98
C PRO A 398 -1.86 31.43 10.05
N LEU A 399 -2.08 30.13 10.24
CA LEU A 399 -3.00 29.63 11.23
C LEU A 399 -2.52 29.94 12.66
N GLY A 400 -1.20 29.80 12.92
CA GLY A 400 -0.59 30.23 14.17
C GLY A 400 -0.71 31.74 14.43
N ALA A 401 -0.56 32.56 13.39
CA ALA A 401 -0.75 34.01 13.50
C ALA A 401 -2.20 34.41 13.84
N ILE A 402 -3.18 33.60 13.44
CA ILE A 402 -4.60 33.84 13.72
C ILE A 402 -4.98 33.35 15.11
N ILE A 403 -4.48 32.18 15.54
CA ILE A 403 -4.75 31.58 16.85
C ILE A 403 -3.91 32.29 17.92
N ARG A 404 -4.44 33.38 18.48
CA ARG A 404 -3.71 34.23 19.47
C ARG A 404 -3.85 33.73 20.91
N LYS A 405 -4.71 32.75 21.20
CA LYS A 405 -5.00 32.25 22.56
C LYS A 405 -5.03 30.74 22.57
N GLY A 406 -4.44 30.13 23.58
CA GLY A 406 -4.57 28.68 23.79
C GLY A 406 -3.27 27.95 24.19
N GLY A 407 -2.17 28.66 24.45
CA GLY A 407 -0.90 28.04 24.85
C GLY A 407 -0.40 27.01 23.84
N ILE A 408 0.45 26.09 24.28
CA ILE A 408 1.05 25.05 23.45
C ILE A 408 0.01 23.96 23.00
N GLY A 409 -1.07 23.78 23.76
CA GLY A 409 -2.03 22.69 23.51
C GLY A 409 -2.84 22.85 22.23
N MET A 410 -3.35 24.03 21.93
CA MET A 410 -4.16 24.28 20.74
C MET A 410 -3.38 24.05 19.43
N PRO A 411 -2.16 24.57 19.25
CA PRO A 411 -1.33 24.25 18.10
C PRO A 411 -1.09 22.73 17.91
N ALA A 412 -0.88 22.00 19.00
CA ALA A 412 -0.65 20.55 18.95
C ALA A 412 -1.88 19.81 18.44
N VAL A 413 -3.06 20.08 18.97
CA VAL A 413 -4.32 19.43 18.54
C VAL A 413 -4.63 19.71 17.07
N VAL A 414 -4.53 20.99 16.68
CA VAL A 414 -4.80 21.41 15.29
C VAL A 414 -3.82 20.76 14.31
N SER A 415 -2.51 20.72 14.66
CA SER A 415 -1.51 20.12 13.79
C SER A 415 -1.71 18.60 13.61
N VAL A 416 -2.03 17.88 14.69
CA VAL A 416 -2.30 16.44 14.60
C VAL A 416 -3.54 16.18 13.76
N PHE A 417 -4.62 16.97 13.92
CA PHE A 417 -5.84 16.83 13.13
C PHE A 417 -5.58 17.06 11.63
N LEU A 418 -4.89 18.15 11.28
CA LEU A 418 -4.55 18.45 9.89
C LEU A 418 -3.61 17.40 9.28
N PHE A 419 -2.68 16.88 10.07
CA PHE A 419 -1.77 15.83 9.63
C PHE A 419 -2.51 14.51 9.39
N ILE A 420 -3.43 14.11 10.27
CA ILE A 420 -4.25 12.91 10.07
C ILE A 420 -5.07 13.05 8.78
N PHE A 421 -5.66 14.22 8.54
CA PHE A 421 -6.43 14.49 7.32
C PHE A 421 -5.56 14.35 6.06
N TYR A 422 -4.35 14.97 6.06
CA TYR A 422 -3.36 14.81 5.01
C TYR A 422 -3.01 13.34 4.76
N TYR A 423 -2.69 12.63 5.84
CA TYR A 423 -2.27 11.24 5.77
C TYR A 423 -3.35 10.30 5.24
N MET A 424 -4.60 10.54 5.62
CA MET A 424 -5.73 9.79 5.07
C MET A 424 -5.88 9.98 3.56
N ILE A 425 -5.74 11.23 3.08
CA ILE A 425 -5.79 11.53 1.64
C ILE A 425 -4.61 10.88 0.92
N ASP A 426 -3.41 10.98 1.47
CA ASP A 426 -2.19 10.40 0.87
C ASP A 426 -2.27 8.87 0.73
N ILE A 427 -2.67 8.17 1.80
CA ILE A 427 -2.85 6.71 1.75
C ILE A 427 -3.96 6.30 0.79
N THR A 428 -5.06 7.03 0.77
CA THR A 428 -6.20 6.73 -0.12
C THR A 428 -5.79 6.92 -1.58
N GLY A 429 -5.09 8.03 -1.89
CA GLY A 429 -4.53 8.29 -3.21
C GLY A 429 -3.56 7.22 -3.66
N TYR A 430 -2.64 6.81 -2.78
CA TYR A 430 -1.72 5.73 -3.03
C TYR A 430 -2.43 4.41 -3.38
N LYS A 431 -3.42 4.00 -2.57
CA LYS A 431 -4.17 2.76 -2.79
C LYS A 431 -4.94 2.78 -4.10
N PHE A 432 -5.69 3.86 -4.39
CA PHE A 432 -6.48 3.96 -5.61
C PHE A 432 -5.60 3.99 -6.88
N ALA A 433 -4.45 4.64 -6.81
CA ALA A 433 -3.51 4.62 -7.93
C ALA A 433 -2.85 3.25 -8.12
N ARG A 434 -2.45 2.58 -7.03
CA ARG A 434 -1.90 1.22 -7.06
C ARG A 434 -2.90 0.23 -7.66
N ASP A 435 -4.16 0.29 -7.24
CA ASP A 435 -5.21 -0.62 -7.67
C ASP A 435 -5.76 -0.25 -9.07
N GLY A 436 -5.25 0.86 -9.65
CA GLY A 436 -5.55 1.27 -11.03
C GLY A 436 -6.83 2.04 -11.23
N VAL A 437 -7.48 2.48 -10.14
CA VAL A 437 -8.66 3.34 -10.19
C VAL A 437 -8.28 4.77 -10.62
N TRP A 438 -7.11 5.24 -10.17
CA TRP A 438 -6.59 6.56 -10.51
C TRP A 438 -5.27 6.49 -11.25
N ASN A 439 -4.96 7.53 -12.03
CA ASN A 439 -3.65 7.70 -12.63
C ASN A 439 -2.57 7.80 -11.53
N PRO A 440 -1.42 7.12 -11.66
CA PRO A 440 -0.30 7.18 -10.71
C PRO A 440 0.14 8.60 -10.32
N VAL A 441 0.13 9.53 -11.28
CA VAL A 441 0.46 10.94 -11.05
C VAL A 441 -0.54 11.58 -10.08
N LEU A 442 -1.85 11.44 -10.37
CA LEU A 442 -2.90 11.98 -9.51
C LEU A 442 -2.85 11.35 -8.11
N GLY A 443 -2.68 10.02 -8.03
CA GLY A 443 -2.61 9.34 -6.75
C GLY A 443 -1.42 9.77 -5.88
N GLY A 444 -0.29 10.11 -6.50
CA GLY A 444 0.88 10.65 -5.80
C GLY A 444 0.73 12.10 -5.35
N TRP A 445 -0.03 12.93 -6.10
CA TRP A 445 -0.13 14.38 -5.85
C TRP A 445 -1.42 14.81 -5.15
N ILE A 446 -2.40 13.93 -4.96
CA ILE A 446 -3.74 14.28 -4.46
C ILE A 446 -3.70 14.98 -3.09
N SER A 447 -2.85 14.52 -2.16
CA SER A 447 -2.68 15.13 -0.85
C SER A 447 -2.16 16.58 -0.95
N SER A 448 -1.20 16.82 -1.84
CA SER A 448 -0.66 18.15 -2.11
C SER A 448 -1.67 19.06 -2.81
N ILE A 449 -2.40 18.53 -3.80
CA ILE A 449 -3.45 19.28 -4.52
C ILE A 449 -4.59 19.68 -3.57
N ALA A 450 -4.96 18.82 -2.63
CA ALA A 450 -6.04 19.10 -1.68
C ALA A 450 -5.65 20.16 -0.64
N LEU A 451 -4.41 20.13 -0.14
CA LEU A 451 -3.97 21.02 0.94
C LEU A 451 -3.37 22.36 0.46
N LEU A 452 -2.84 22.42 -0.75
CA LEU A 452 -2.26 23.64 -1.29
C LEU A 452 -3.28 24.79 -1.37
N PRO A 453 -4.51 24.61 -1.87
CA PRO A 453 -5.53 25.65 -1.86
C PRO A 453 -5.86 26.14 -0.44
N LEU A 454 -5.91 25.21 0.53
CA LEU A 454 -6.13 25.55 1.93
C LEU A 454 -4.99 26.44 2.47
N GLY A 455 -3.74 26.09 2.18
CA GLY A 455 -2.57 26.89 2.55
C GLY A 455 -2.60 28.29 1.94
N ILE A 456 -2.91 28.40 0.65
CA ILE A 456 -3.04 29.70 -0.05
C ILE A 456 -4.18 30.52 0.57
N PHE A 457 -5.34 29.91 0.80
CA PHE A 457 -6.50 30.57 1.41
C PHE A 457 -6.18 31.12 2.81
N LEU A 458 -5.57 30.31 3.67
CA LEU A 458 -5.19 30.71 5.03
C LEU A 458 -4.15 31.82 5.00
N THR A 459 -3.16 31.74 4.11
CA THR A 459 -2.14 32.78 3.95
C THR A 459 -2.77 34.10 3.48
N TYR A 460 -3.64 34.08 2.49
CA TYR A 460 -4.35 35.27 2.01
C TYR A 460 -5.18 35.94 3.11
N LYS A 461 -5.90 35.13 3.89
CA LYS A 461 -6.73 35.60 4.99
C LYS A 461 -5.91 36.19 6.15
N ALA A 462 -4.78 35.58 6.49
CA ALA A 462 -3.90 36.06 7.58
C ALA A 462 -3.16 37.33 7.21
N VAL A 463 -2.82 37.53 5.92
CA VAL A 463 -2.20 38.77 5.44
C VAL A 463 -3.17 39.93 5.48
N ASN A 464 -4.45 39.68 5.14
CA ASN A 464 -5.48 40.73 5.10
C ASN A 464 -6.19 40.95 6.45
N ASP A 465 -5.62 40.46 7.56
CA ASP A 465 -6.16 40.59 8.93
C ASP A 465 -7.65 40.29 9.08
N SER A 466 -8.19 39.48 8.19
CA SER A 466 -9.60 39.06 8.28
C SER A 466 -9.81 38.15 9.48
N ALA A 467 -10.75 38.52 10.35
CA ALA A 467 -11.10 37.77 11.58
C ALA A 467 -11.77 36.43 11.22
N ILE A 468 -10.98 35.40 10.91
CA ILE A 468 -11.46 34.05 10.58
C ILE A 468 -12.10 33.37 11.80
N PHE A 469 -11.62 33.69 13.01
CA PHE A 469 -12.14 33.15 14.28
C PHE A 469 -12.96 34.13 15.10
N ASN A 470 -13.64 35.07 14.48
CA ASN A 470 -14.68 35.79 15.17
C ASN A 470 -15.87 34.83 15.35
N GLY A 471 -15.91 34.13 16.51
CA GLY A 471 -16.97 33.16 16.81
C GLY A 471 -18.36 33.75 16.61
N GLU A 472 -18.52 35.06 16.83
CA GLU A 472 -19.76 35.78 16.56
C GLU A 472 -20.12 35.86 15.06
N ALA A 473 -19.15 35.99 14.17
CA ALA A 473 -19.41 36.01 12.73
C ALA A 473 -19.87 34.64 12.21
N TYR A 474 -19.29 33.56 12.74
CA TYR A 474 -19.76 32.20 12.43
C TYR A 474 -21.11 31.87 13.06
N ILE A 475 -21.33 32.27 14.30
CA ILE A 475 -22.63 32.14 14.96
C ILE A 475 -23.69 32.91 14.18
N MET A 476 -23.39 34.12 13.70
CA MET A 476 -24.29 34.91 12.85
C MET A 476 -24.51 34.26 11.49
N PHE A 477 -23.45 33.70 10.85
CA PHE A 477 -23.57 32.97 9.60
C PHE A 477 -24.41 31.69 9.76
N PHE A 478 -24.13 30.90 10.81
CA PHE A 478 -24.93 29.71 11.15
C PHE A 478 -26.39 30.08 11.52
N LYS A 479 -26.59 31.15 12.29
CA LYS A 479 -27.95 31.67 12.59
C LYS A 479 -28.65 32.17 11.32
N LYS A 480 -27.92 32.80 10.39
CA LYS A 480 -28.51 33.36 9.17
C LYS A 480 -28.85 32.27 8.13
N TYR A 481 -28.00 31.23 7.96
CA TYR A 481 -28.12 30.24 6.89
C TYR A 481 -28.60 28.87 7.33
N LEU A 482 -28.25 28.38 8.54
CA LEU A 482 -28.67 27.08 9.06
C LEU A 482 -29.92 27.16 9.99
N TYR A 483 -30.25 28.36 10.54
CA TYR A 483 -31.49 28.59 11.26
C TYR A 483 -32.39 29.51 10.42
N PRO A 484 -32.97 29.03 9.33
CA PRO A 484 -34.00 29.81 8.68
C PRO A 484 -35.17 29.96 9.66
N LYS A 485 -35.69 31.17 9.79
CA LYS A 485 -36.82 31.54 10.69
C LYS A 485 -38.01 30.57 10.66
N TYR A 486 -38.09 29.75 9.62
CA TYR A 486 -39.09 28.68 9.44
C TYR A 486 -38.93 27.48 10.38
N LEU A 487 -37.67 27.10 10.74
CA LEU A 487 -37.45 25.94 11.63
C LEU A 487 -37.86 26.26 13.09
N ILE A 488 -37.60 27.50 13.53
CA ILE A 488 -37.98 27.97 14.88
C ILE A 488 -39.53 28.06 14.97
N ARG A 489 -40.19 28.47 13.90
CA ARG A 489 -41.64 28.50 13.82
C ARG A 489 -42.28 27.09 13.84
N PHE A 490 -41.62 26.13 13.20
CA PHE A 490 -42.05 24.73 13.16
C PHE A 490 -41.90 24.04 14.53
N ILE A 491 -40.77 24.31 15.23
CA ILE A 491 -40.54 23.77 16.57
C ILE A 491 -41.48 24.42 17.58
N LYS A 492 -41.71 25.75 17.53
CA LYS A 492 -42.72 26.42 18.39
C LYS A 492 -44.14 25.93 18.15
N LEU A 493 -44.54 25.68 16.90
CA LEU A 493 -45.85 25.14 16.55
C LEU A 493 -46.02 23.69 17.02
N LYS A 494 -44.96 22.88 16.99
CA LYS A 494 -45.00 21.50 17.48
C LYS A 494 -45.06 21.43 19.02
N PHE A 495 -44.33 22.33 19.69
CA PHE A 495 -44.42 22.44 21.17
C PHE A 495 -45.76 23.01 21.65
N HIS A 496 -46.39 23.91 20.90
CA HIS A 496 -47.69 24.43 21.24
C HIS A 496 -48.80 23.37 21.05
N LYS A 497 -48.72 22.55 19.99
CA LYS A 497 -49.64 21.41 19.79
C LYS A 497 -49.47 20.31 20.84
N PHE A 498 -48.27 20.14 21.39
CA PHE A 498 -47.98 19.12 22.42
C PHE A 498 -48.53 19.58 23.81
N LYS A 499 -48.54 20.90 24.09
CA LYS A 499 -49.05 21.47 25.35
C LYS A 499 -50.58 21.48 25.43
N PHE A 500 -51.27 21.56 24.29
CA PHE A 500 -52.76 21.51 24.25
C PHE A 500 -53.30 20.08 24.27
N ARG A 501 -52.48 19.05 24.01
CA ARG A 501 -52.94 17.65 24.05
C ARG A 501 -52.85 17.01 25.43
N ASN A 502 -52.19 17.64 26.39
CA ASN A 502 -52.06 17.15 27.77
C ASN A 502 -52.95 17.92 28.78
N HIS A 503 -53.82 18.85 28.35
CA HIS A 503 -54.78 19.54 29.22
C HIS A 503 -56.27 19.18 28.95
N GLY A 504 -56.47 18.06 28.23
CA GLY A 504 -57.83 17.56 27.91
C GLY A 504 -58.19 16.22 28.54
N LEU A 505 -57.56 15.88 29.66
CA LEU A 505 -57.93 14.70 30.47
C LEU A 505 -57.76 15.06 31.95
N ILE A 506 -58.69 15.80 32.49
CA ILE A 506 -59.20 15.75 33.88
C ILE A 506 -60.71 16.06 33.79
#